data_c81b75b229f3dd2034746f86254560c3
#
_entry.id   c81b75b229f3dd2034746f86254560c3
#
_cell.length_a   1.000
_cell.length_b   1.000
_cell.length_c   1.000
_cell.angle_alpha   90.00
_cell.angle_beta   90.00
_cell.angle_gamma   90.00
#
_symmetry.space_group_name_H-M   'P 1'
#
loop_
_entity.id
_entity.type
_entity.pdbx_description
1 polymer ?
#
loop_
_entity_poly.entity_id
_entity_poly.type
_entity_poly.pdbx_seq_one_letter_code
_entity_poly.pdbx_strand_id
1 'polypeptide(L)' 'MIKFKVKVMLALREMTQKELAEKTGIRPPTVSAICTGAVKHLPVEALDKICEVLDCQPADLMEFVKEPKAENE' A
#
# COMPACT_ATOMS: atom_id res chain seq x y z
N MET A 1 -0.74 -15.07 -2.35
CA MET A 1 -0.47 -13.78 -3.02
C MET A 1 -0.49 -12.64 -2.02
N ILE A 2 0.27 -11.62 -2.30
CA ILE A 2 0.30 -10.44 -1.45
C ILE A 2 -0.79 -9.46 -1.89
N LYS A 3 -1.58 -9.00 -0.95
CA LYS A 3 -2.58 -7.98 -1.22
C LYS A 3 -2.23 -6.72 -0.45
N PHE A 4 -2.41 -5.59 -1.11
CA PHE A 4 -2.13 -4.30 -0.50
C PHE A 4 -3.40 -3.70 0.06
N LYS A 5 -3.29 -3.10 1.25
CA LYS A 5 -4.41 -2.46 1.93
C LYS A 5 -4.19 -0.97 2.12
N VAL A 6 -3.35 -0.38 1.29
CA VAL A 6 -3.03 1.04 1.46
C VAL A 6 -4.27 1.91 1.30
N LYS A 7 -5.16 1.56 0.36
CA LYS A 7 -6.38 2.33 0.20
C LYS A 7 -7.23 2.33 1.47
N VAL A 8 -7.28 1.20 2.15
CA VAL A 8 -8.03 1.10 3.39
C VAL A 8 -7.44 2.04 4.44
N MET A 9 -6.11 2.04 4.56
CA MET A 9 -5.47 2.91 5.52
C MET A 9 -5.66 4.38 5.18
N LEU A 10 -5.62 4.72 3.88
CA LEU A 10 -5.87 6.09 3.47
C LEU A 10 -7.28 6.52 3.88
N ALA A 11 -8.25 5.64 3.68
CA ALA A 11 -9.61 5.94 4.07
C ALA A 11 -9.73 6.13 5.59
N LEU A 12 -9.05 5.29 6.35
CA LEU A 12 -9.07 5.40 7.81
C LEU A 12 -8.44 6.70 8.29
N ARG A 13 -7.43 7.20 7.58
CA ARG A 13 -6.76 8.45 7.93
C ARG A 13 -7.37 9.65 7.22
N GLU A 14 -8.40 9.43 6.42
CA GLU A 14 -9.06 10.50 5.66
C GLU A 14 -8.05 11.25 4.81
N MET A 15 -7.21 10.51 4.11
CA MET A 15 -6.14 11.05 3.30
C MET A 15 -6.28 10.57 1.87
N THR A 16 -5.97 11.44 0.90
CA THR A 16 -6.01 11.06 -0.50
C THR A 16 -4.65 10.52 -0.94
N GLN A 17 -4.65 9.86 -2.10
CA GLN A 17 -3.39 9.40 -2.68
C GLN A 17 -2.47 10.57 -3.00
N LYS A 18 -3.05 11.69 -3.43
CA LYS A 18 -2.26 12.86 -3.72
C LYS A 18 -1.56 13.38 -2.47
N GLU A 19 -2.29 13.42 -1.36
CA GLU A 19 -1.69 13.86 -0.10
C GLU A 19 -0.59 12.90 0.34
N LEU A 20 -0.81 11.62 0.17
CA LEU A 20 0.21 10.63 0.54
C LEU A 20 1.47 10.85 -0.30
N ALA A 21 1.30 11.08 -1.61
CA ALA A 21 2.45 11.33 -2.48
C ALA A 21 3.20 12.56 -2.03
N GLU A 22 2.47 13.63 -1.69
CA GLU A 22 3.10 14.87 -1.26
C GLU A 22 3.86 14.70 0.05
N LYS A 23 3.27 13.98 0.99
CA LYS A 23 3.87 13.84 2.32
C LYS A 23 5.03 12.87 2.33
N THR A 24 5.02 11.87 1.46
CA THR A 24 6.09 10.89 1.41
C THR A 24 7.18 11.24 0.42
N GLY A 25 6.88 12.11 -0.53
CA GLY A 25 7.81 12.39 -1.63
C GLY A 25 7.82 11.30 -2.69
N ILE A 26 6.94 10.32 -2.59
CA ILE A 26 6.82 9.26 -3.59
C ILE A 26 6.04 9.81 -4.77
N ARG A 27 6.45 9.45 -5.97
CA ARG A 27 5.78 9.95 -7.17
C ARG A 27 4.34 9.46 -7.23
N PRO A 28 3.39 10.32 -7.66
CA PRO A 28 1.99 9.92 -7.71
C PRO A 28 1.70 8.63 -8.48
N PRO A 29 2.32 8.38 -9.64
CA PRO A 29 2.08 7.10 -10.32
C PRO A 29 2.49 5.89 -9.47
N THR A 30 3.56 6.04 -8.70
CA THR A 30 4.02 4.97 -7.84
C THR A 30 3.04 4.75 -6.69
N VAL A 31 2.52 5.83 -6.12
CA VAL A 31 1.51 5.71 -5.07
C VAL A 31 0.27 5.00 -5.60
N SER A 32 -0.15 5.37 -6.81
CA SER A 32 -1.29 4.71 -7.44
C SER A 32 -1.04 3.22 -7.63
N ALA A 33 0.15 2.86 -8.09
CA ALA A 33 0.49 1.46 -8.30
C ALA A 33 0.49 0.68 -6.98
N ILE A 34 0.96 1.30 -5.91
CA ILE A 34 0.94 0.67 -4.60
C ILE A 34 -0.51 0.47 -4.16
N CYS A 35 -1.35 1.46 -4.35
CA CYS A 35 -2.74 1.38 -3.92
C CYS A 35 -3.52 0.33 -4.68
N THR A 36 -3.21 0.13 -5.95
CA THR A 36 -3.93 -0.85 -6.77
C THR A 36 -3.29 -2.23 -6.72
N GLY A 37 -2.10 -2.33 -6.13
CA GLY A 37 -1.41 -3.62 -6.10
C GLY A 37 -0.63 -3.92 -7.36
N ALA A 38 -0.51 -2.95 -8.26
CA ALA A 38 0.20 -3.16 -9.52
C ALA A 38 1.71 -3.03 -9.37
N VAL A 39 2.17 -2.52 -8.23
CA VAL A 39 3.60 -2.33 -8.01
C VAL A 39 4.29 -3.68 -7.92
N LYS A 40 5.44 -3.80 -8.59
CA LYS A 40 6.21 -5.04 -8.55
C LYS A 40 7.37 -4.97 -7.59
N HIS A 41 7.85 -3.78 -7.33
CA HIS A 41 8.95 -3.57 -6.40
C HIS A 41 8.58 -2.44 -5.45
N LEU A 42 8.71 -2.69 -4.18
CA LEU A 42 8.42 -1.69 -3.16
C LEU A 42 9.69 -1.47 -2.36
N PRO A 43 10.42 -0.38 -2.61
CA PRO A 43 11.63 -0.11 -1.83
C PRO A 43 11.31 0.03 -0.37
N VAL A 44 12.23 -0.44 0.46
CA VAL A 44 12.05 -0.34 1.91
C VAL A 44 11.89 1.12 2.33
N GLU A 45 12.61 2.02 1.69
CA GLU A 45 12.52 3.44 2.02
C GLU A 45 11.12 3.98 1.77
N ALA A 46 10.49 3.55 0.68
CA ALA A 46 9.12 3.99 0.38
C ALA A 46 8.16 3.45 1.42
N LEU A 47 8.32 2.18 1.77
CA LEU A 47 7.47 1.57 2.79
C LEU A 47 7.64 2.28 4.13
N ASP A 48 8.88 2.61 4.46
CA ASP A 48 9.20 3.33 5.68
C ASP A 48 8.43 4.64 5.77
N LYS A 49 8.47 5.42 4.68
CA LYS A 49 7.81 6.72 4.66
C LYS A 49 6.29 6.59 4.73
N ILE A 50 5.74 5.58 4.05
CA ILE A 50 4.30 5.37 4.10
C ILE A 50 3.87 5.03 5.52
N CYS A 51 4.60 4.14 6.17
CA CYS A 51 4.29 3.78 7.56
C CYS A 51 4.38 4.99 8.48
N GLU A 52 5.38 5.83 8.25
CA GLU A 52 5.56 7.02 9.07
C GLU A 52 4.42 8.00 8.89
N VAL A 53 4.06 8.27 7.63
CA VAL A 53 3.00 9.24 7.35
C VAL A 53 1.64 8.74 7.80
N LEU A 54 1.36 7.45 7.62
CA LEU A 54 0.08 6.89 8.02
C LEU A 54 0.08 6.40 9.47
N ASP A 55 1.24 6.46 10.11
CA ASP A 55 1.38 6.03 11.51
C ASP A 55 0.83 4.63 11.69
N CYS A 56 1.41 3.70 10.94
CA CYS A 56 0.97 2.31 10.96
C CYS A 56 2.15 1.38 10.75
N GLN A 57 1.87 0.09 10.83
CA GLN A 57 2.88 -0.94 10.63
C GLN A 57 2.75 -1.52 9.23
N PRO A 58 3.82 -2.13 8.69
CA PRO A 58 3.72 -2.76 7.37
C PRO A 58 2.59 -3.79 7.29
N ALA A 59 2.30 -4.46 8.40
CA ALA A 59 1.21 -5.43 8.42
C ALA A 59 -0.16 -4.79 8.20
N ASP A 60 -0.26 -3.49 8.44
CA ASP A 60 -1.50 -2.76 8.18
C ASP A 60 -1.64 -2.41 6.72
N LEU A 61 -0.55 -2.50 5.94
CA LEU A 61 -0.52 -2.06 4.56
C LEU A 61 -0.61 -3.22 3.58
N MET A 62 -0.28 -4.43 4.01
CA MET A 62 -0.28 -5.57 3.10
C MET A 62 -0.47 -6.85 3.88
N GLU A 63 -0.93 -7.90 3.19
CA GLU A 63 -1.15 -9.19 3.81
C GLU A 63 -0.95 -10.28 2.78
N PHE A 64 -0.64 -11.46 3.26
CA PHE A 64 -0.55 -12.62 2.39
C PHE A 64 -1.87 -13.36 2.42
N VAL A 65 -2.40 -13.65 1.25
CA VAL A 65 -3.67 -14.37 1.13
C VAL A 65 -3.43 -15.57 0.23
N LYS A 66 -3.91 -16.72 0.66
CA LYS A 66 -3.83 -17.89 -0.18
C LYS A 66 -4.72 -17.70 -1.39
N GLU A 67 -4.28 -18.27 -2.51
CA GLU A 67 -5.06 -18.18 -3.73
C GLU A 67 -6.35 -18.93 -3.59
N PRO A 68 -7.46 -18.27 -3.81
CA PRO A 68 -8.74 -18.96 -3.62
C PRO A 68 -8.95 -20.08 -4.59
N LYS A 69 -8.38 -19.99 -5.79
CA LYS A 69 -8.64 -21.00 -6.71
C LYS A 69 -7.99 -22.27 -6.35
N ALA A 70 -7.18 -22.19 -5.45
CA ALA A 70 -6.67 -23.43 -4.99
C ALA A 70 -7.76 -24.34 -4.75
N GLU A 71 -8.84 -23.79 -4.73
CA GLU A 71 -9.80 -24.49 -4.69
C GLU A 71 -10.34 -24.82 -5.83
N ASN A 72 -10.27 -24.72 -6.39
CA ASN A 72 -10.74 -25.04 -7.40
C ASN A 72 -10.10 -25.64 -8.12
N GLU A 73 -9.63 -25.87 -7.87
CA GLU A 73 -9.15 -26.41 -8.46
C GLU A 73 -8.94 -27.04 -8.19
#